data_6489eb1629ac722263a85d8eb57006aa
#
_entry.id   6489eb1629ac722263a85d8eb57006aa
#
_cell.length_a   1.000
_cell.length_b   1.000
_cell.length_c   1.000
_cell.angle_alpha   90.00
_cell.angle_beta   90.00
_cell.angle_gamma   90.00
#
_symmetry.space_group_name_H-M   'P 1'
#
loop_
_entity.id
_entity.type
_entity.pdbx_description
1 polymer ?
#
loop_
_entity_poly.entity_id
_entity_poly.type
_entity_poly.pdbx_seq_one_letter_code
_entity_poly.pdbx_strand_id
1 'polypeptide(L)'
;MTAIFVREVRSAFSGMMGWLLTAFLVAASGLYFMANNLGFGLTDFGYYTLYQTSFVLLVYVPVLAMRSLAGERHARTDQLLLTSPVPAWGIVLGKYLAMCAVFALPCLADAAMILALRLLGSTGTALASNFASLLGYYLLGCAAIALCEWISGLTENQIVAAVLGFAALLLAFLMPSLRSLFSAGSAAALVIFTLLAAAASVLAGLRSRSLTLGCVLFAVLAAGISALFLFRSGWLTGAFSAVLEALCLFAPFERFVNGSFSVQAVVYYLSAAGLFLFFAAQGLEKRRWI
;
A
#
# COMPACT_ATOMS: atom_id res chain seq x y z
N MET A 1 -17.99 16.18 1.00
CA MET A 1 -16.74 15.57 1.46
C MET A 1 -16.68 15.45 2.99
N THR A 2 -16.78 16.54 3.74
CA THR A 2 -16.73 16.54 5.22
C THR A 2 -17.81 15.67 5.87
N ALA A 3 -19.04 15.68 5.35
CA ALA A 3 -20.14 14.85 5.86
C ALA A 3 -19.85 13.34 5.70
N ILE A 4 -19.26 12.92 4.59
CA ILE A 4 -18.87 11.52 4.35
C ILE A 4 -17.76 11.14 5.33
N PHE A 5 -16.73 11.95 5.48
CA PHE A 5 -15.64 11.74 6.43
C PHE A 5 -16.18 11.54 7.86
N VAL A 6 -17.00 12.46 8.35
CA VAL A 6 -17.56 12.39 9.72
C VAL A 6 -18.43 11.15 9.89
N ARG A 7 -19.24 10.81 8.87
CA ARG A 7 -20.08 9.60 8.88
C ARG A 7 -19.23 8.34 9.00
N GLU A 8 -18.16 8.21 8.19
CA GLU A 8 -17.30 7.04 8.18
C GLU A 8 -16.51 6.89 9.48
N VAL A 9 -15.92 7.99 10.00
CA VAL A 9 -15.23 7.96 11.29
C VAL A 9 -16.19 7.58 12.41
N ARG A 10 -17.38 8.20 12.46
CA ARG A 10 -18.39 7.85 13.45
C ARG A 10 -18.82 6.38 13.32
N SER A 11 -19.03 5.88 12.11
CA SER A 11 -19.39 4.49 11.85
C SER A 11 -18.31 3.52 12.31
N ALA A 12 -17.02 3.84 12.12
CA ALA A 12 -15.91 3.02 12.57
C ALA A 12 -15.88 2.88 14.11
N PHE A 13 -16.16 3.96 14.86
CA PHE A 13 -16.08 3.98 16.31
C PHE A 13 -17.41 3.73 17.03
N SER A 14 -18.56 3.94 16.38
CA SER A 14 -19.85 3.51 16.91
C SER A 14 -20.02 1.97 16.83
N GLY A 15 -19.33 1.34 15.88
CA GLY A 15 -19.19 -0.11 15.80
C GLY A 15 -17.97 -0.60 16.58
N MET A 16 -17.94 -1.88 16.89
CA MET A 16 -16.83 -2.51 17.61
C MET A 16 -15.53 -2.60 16.78
N MET A 17 -15.63 -2.45 15.45
CA MET A 17 -14.56 -2.75 14.50
C MET A 17 -13.38 -1.76 14.58
N GLY A 18 -13.65 -0.48 14.68
CA GLY A 18 -12.59 0.55 14.79
C GLY A 18 -11.78 0.39 16.07
N TRP A 19 -12.45 0.13 17.19
CA TRP A 19 -11.79 -0.13 18.48
C TRP A 19 -10.98 -1.41 18.45
N LEU A 20 -11.51 -2.48 17.86
CA LEU A 20 -10.82 -3.76 17.76
C LEU A 20 -9.57 -3.65 16.90
N LEU A 21 -9.64 -2.97 15.75
CA LEU A 21 -8.49 -2.76 14.89
C LEU A 21 -7.42 -1.89 15.54
N THR A 22 -7.81 -0.79 16.20
CA THR A 22 -6.85 0.05 16.94
C THR A 22 -6.20 -0.74 18.08
N ALA A 23 -6.97 -1.48 18.87
CA ALA A 23 -6.44 -2.29 19.94
C ALA A 23 -5.49 -3.38 19.44
N PHE A 24 -5.80 -4.02 18.31
CA PHE A 24 -4.95 -5.04 17.69
C PHE A 24 -3.59 -4.48 17.29
N LEU A 25 -3.56 -3.32 16.63
CA LEU A 25 -2.30 -2.73 16.18
C LEU A 25 -1.48 -2.19 17.35
N VAL A 26 -2.12 -1.55 18.34
CA VAL A 26 -1.46 -1.08 19.57
C VAL A 26 -0.93 -2.26 20.40
N ALA A 27 -1.66 -3.38 20.48
CA ALA A 27 -1.18 -4.57 21.16
C ALA A 27 0.05 -5.17 20.45
N ALA A 28 0.04 -5.21 19.10
CA ALA A 28 1.17 -5.71 18.34
C ALA A 28 2.43 -4.83 18.53
N SER A 29 2.29 -3.50 18.38
CA SER A 29 3.42 -2.58 18.62
C SER A 29 3.88 -2.60 20.08
N GLY A 30 2.95 -2.71 21.03
CA GLY A 30 3.23 -2.82 22.46
C GLY A 30 4.01 -4.08 22.82
N LEU A 31 3.71 -5.22 22.21
CA LEU A 31 4.48 -6.46 22.40
C LEU A 31 5.93 -6.31 21.93
N TYR A 32 6.15 -5.77 20.75
CA TYR A 32 7.51 -5.49 20.26
C TYR A 32 8.23 -4.45 21.11
N PHE A 33 7.52 -3.42 21.55
CA PHE A 33 8.06 -2.40 22.46
C PHE A 33 8.51 -3.01 23.79
N MET A 34 7.68 -3.83 24.41
CA MET A 34 8.02 -4.49 25.67
C MET A 34 9.20 -5.44 25.51
N ALA A 35 9.22 -6.25 24.44
CA ALA A 35 10.28 -7.21 24.22
C ALA A 35 11.63 -6.54 23.89
N ASN A 36 11.63 -5.63 22.92
CA ASN A 36 12.89 -5.09 22.39
C ASN A 36 13.35 -3.84 23.14
N ASN A 37 12.47 -2.86 23.32
CA ASN A 37 12.89 -1.57 23.90
C ASN A 37 12.99 -1.64 25.42
N LEU A 38 12.03 -2.24 26.12
CA LEU A 38 12.08 -2.37 27.57
C LEU A 38 12.91 -3.60 28.03
N GLY A 39 12.71 -4.75 27.38
CA GLY A 39 13.37 -6.00 27.78
C GLY A 39 14.86 -6.01 27.48
N PHE A 40 15.27 -5.61 26.28
CA PHE A 40 16.67 -5.55 25.87
C PHE A 40 17.31 -4.16 26.01
N GLY A 41 16.56 -3.14 26.42
CA GLY A 41 17.05 -1.78 26.58
C GLY A 41 17.45 -1.08 25.27
N LEU A 42 16.85 -1.48 24.14
CA LEU A 42 17.18 -0.93 22.84
C LEU A 42 16.50 0.43 22.63
N THR A 43 17.26 1.44 22.24
CA THR A 43 16.79 2.84 22.20
C THR A 43 16.14 3.25 20.87
N ASP A 44 16.35 2.46 19.82
CA ASP A 44 15.80 2.73 18.49
C ASP A 44 14.40 2.09 18.36
N PHE A 45 13.35 2.90 18.54
CA PHE A 45 11.97 2.48 18.40
C PHE A 45 11.59 2.19 16.94
N GLY A 46 12.17 2.96 16.00
CA GLY A 46 11.90 2.81 14.57
C GLY A 46 12.26 1.42 14.07
N TYR A 47 13.46 0.95 14.34
CA TYR A 47 13.96 -0.33 13.87
C TYR A 47 13.35 -1.52 14.61
N TYR A 48 13.32 -1.47 15.93
CA TYR A 48 12.96 -2.63 16.74
C TYR A 48 11.43 -2.79 16.93
N THR A 49 10.67 -1.71 16.82
CA THR A 49 9.21 -1.77 16.99
C THR A 49 8.47 -1.51 15.68
N LEU A 50 8.64 -0.34 15.06
CA LEU A 50 7.84 0.02 13.88
C LEU A 50 8.14 -0.83 12.65
N TYR A 51 9.42 -1.15 12.40
CA TYR A 51 9.79 -2.01 11.27
C TYR A 51 9.17 -3.40 11.39
N GLN A 52 9.20 -4.00 12.58
CA GLN A 52 8.59 -5.30 12.81
C GLN A 52 7.06 -5.24 12.76
N THR A 53 6.47 -4.17 13.32
CA THR A 53 5.02 -3.96 13.25
C THR A 53 4.54 -3.69 11.81
N SER A 54 5.41 -3.25 10.90
CA SER A 54 5.05 -3.04 9.49
C SER A 54 4.55 -4.32 8.81
N PHE A 55 4.98 -5.50 9.27
CA PHE A 55 4.42 -6.78 8.81
C PHE A 55 2.94 -6.95 9.21
N VAL A 56 2.54 -6.42 10.35
CA VAL A 56 1.15 -6.47 10.83
C VAL A 56 0.21 -5.64 9.95
N LEU A 57 0.73 -4.59 9.29
CA LEU A 57 -0.05 -3.79 8.32
C LEU A 57 -0.57 -4.62 7.15
N LEU A 58 0.09 -5.73 6.79
CA LEU A 58 -0.37 -6.64 5.73
C LEU A 58 -1.77 -7.20 6.01
N VAL A 59 -2.11 -7.40 7.28
CA VAL A 59 -3.43 -7.88 7.71
C VAL A 59 -4.34 -6.71 8.11
N TYR A 60 -3.80 -5.76 8.85
CA TYR A 60 -4.56 -4.62 9.37
C TYR A 60 -5.22 -3.79 8.27
N VAL A 61 -4.43 -3.37 7.27
CA VAL A 61 -4.90 -2.45 6.22
C VAL A 61 -5.99 -3.07 5.33
N PRO A 62 -5.86 -4.31 4.82
CA PRO A 62 -6.93 -4.93 4.04
C PRO A 62 -8.23 -5.10 4.82
N VAL A 63 -8.15 -5.46 6.12
CA VAL A 63 -9.32 -5.60 6.98
C VAL A 63 -10.00 -4.24 7.23
N LEU A 64 -9.21 -3.17 7.38
CA LEU A 64 -9.73 -1.81 7.49
C LEU A 64 -10.43 -1.36 6.20
N ALA A 65 -9.81 -1.62 5.04
CA ALA A 65 -10.29 -1.13 3.73
C ALA A 65 -11.41 -2.00 3.12
N MET A 66 -11.56 -3.28 3.53
CA MET A 66 -12.56 -4.18 2.93
C MET A 66 -14.00 -3.67 3.02
N ARG A 67 -14.32 -2.88 4.06
CA ARG A 67 -15.66 -2.32 4.27
C ARG A 67 -15.90 -1.01 3.54
N SER A 68 -14.88 -0.36 3.00
CA SER A 68 -14.99 0.95 2.37
C SER A 68 -15.93 0.92 1.16
N LEU A 69 -15.47 0.50 0.01
CA LEU A 69 -16.27 0.49 -1.22
C LEU A 69 -16.99 -0.85 -1.44
N ALA A 70 -16.34 -1.98 -1.14
CA ALA A 70 -16.95 -3.31 -1.28
C ALA A 70 -18.11 -3.52 -0.29
N GLY A 71 -18.03 -2.94 0.91
CA GLY A 71 -19.10 -3.02 1.91
C GLY A 71 -20.38 -2.34 1.49
N GLU A 72 -20.29 -1.14 0.91
CA GLU A 72 -21.45 -0.42 0.41
C GLU A 72 -22.09 -1.10 -0.80
N ARG A 73 -21.28 -1.71 -1.66
CA ARG A 73 -21.80 -2.52 -2.78
C ARG A 73 -22.52 -3.76 -2.31
N HIS A 74 -21.96 -4.48 -1.36
CA HIS A 74 -22.60 -5.66 -0.79
C HIS A 74 -23.96 -5.32 -0.16
N ALA A 75 -24.04 -4.17 0.52
CA ALA A 75 -25.27 -3.66 1.12
C ALA A 75 -26.20 -2.94 0.12
N ARG A 76 -25.80 -2.79 -1.16
CA ARG A 76 -26.52 -2.02 -2.20
C ARG A 76 -26.81 -0.56 -1.83
N THR A 77 -26.03 -0.01 -0.90
CA THR A 77 -26.13 1.40 -0.49
C THR A 77 -25.31 2.34 -1.37
N ASP A 78 -24.47 1.80 -2.25
CA ASP A 78 -23.71 2.52 -3.25
C ASP A 78 -24.61 3.32 -4.22
N GLN A 79 -25.81 2.82 -4.54
CA GLN A 79 -26.78 3.50 -5.39
C GLN A 79 -27.19 4.87 -4.81
N LEU A 80 -27.37 4.98 -3.51
CA LEU A 80 -27.69 6.25 -2.84
C LEU A 80 -26.53 7.25 -2.92
N LEU A 81 -25.28 6.76 -2.87
CA LEU A 81 -24.08 7.58 -3.04
C LEU A 81 -23.87 8.03 -4.48
N LEU A 82 -24.14 7.15 -5.45
CA LEU A 82 -24.01 7.46 -6.87
C LEU A 82 -25.05 8.45 -7.38
N THR A 83 -26.26 8.46 -6.80
CA THR A 83 -27.32 9.43 -7.11
C THR A 83 -27.16 10.76 -6.40
N SER A 84 -26.26 10.85 -5.39
CA SER A 84 -25.99 12.11 -4.69
C SER A 84 -25.24 13.10 -5.59
N PRO A 85 -25.42 14.43 -5.40
CA PRO A 85 -24.73 15.46 -6.18
C PRO A 85 -23.26 15.64 -5.79
N VAL A 86 -22.62 14.60 -5.19
CA VAL A 86 -21.22 14.63 -4.76
C VAL A 86 -20.35 14.03 -5.87
N PRO A 87 -19.24 14.67 -6.27
CA PRO A 87 -18.32 14.12 -7.25
C PRO A 87 -17.66 12.83 -6.72
N ALA A 88 -17.35 11.88 -7.61
CA ALA A 88 -16.71 10.60 -7.24
C ALA A 88 -15.44 10.78 -6.40
N TRP A 89 -14.61 11.77 -6.75
CA TRP A 89 -13.45 12.18 -5.97
C TRP A 89 -13.76 12.53 -4.51
N GLY A 90 -14.88 13.26 -4.29
CA GLY A 90 -15.29 13.64 -2.95
C GLY A 90 -15.70 12.45 -2.08
N ILE A 91 -16.24 11.40 -2.70
CA ILE A 91 -16.62 10.16 -2.01
C ILE A 91 -15.37 9.37 -1.62
N VAL A 92 -14.48 9.11 -2.59
CA VAL A 92 -13.25 8.34 -2.37
C VAL A 92 -12.34 9.04 -1.37
N LEU A 93 -12.05 10.33 -1.54
CA LEU A 93 -11.23 11.09 -0.59
C LEU A 93 -11.85 11.15 0.81
N GLY A 94 -13.17 11.26 0.92
CA GLY A 94 -13.84 11.26 2.23
C GLY A 94 -13.64 9.95 2.98
N LYS A 95 -13.75 8.82 2.29
CA LYS A 95 -13.52 7.47 2.84
C LYS A 95 -12.05 7.22 3.17
N TYR A 96 -11.17 7.55 2.24
CA TYR A 96 -9.72 7.45 2.44
C TYR A 96 -9.25 8.20 3.69
N LEU A 97 -9.61 9.48 3.81
CA LEU A 97 -9.23 10.28 4.97
C LEU A 97 -9.80 9.75 6.28
N ALA A 98 -11.02 9.18 6.25
CA ALA A 98 -11.59 8.54 7.42
C ALA A 98 -10.78 7.31 7.86
N MET A 99 -10.34 6.48 6.92
CA MET A 99 -9.47 5.32 7.22
C MET A 99 -8.09 5.77 7.73
N CYS A 100 -7.51 6.81 7.13
CA CYS A 100 -6.27 7.42 7.63
C CYS A 100 -6.43 7.97 9.06
N ALA A 101 -7.57 8.57 9.39
CA ALA A 101 -7.86 9.04 10.75
C ALA A 101 -8.00 7.89 11.75
N VAL A 102 -8.62 6.77 11.35
CA VAL A 102 -8.66 5.56 12.20
C VAL A 102 -7.25 5.00 12.42
N PHE A 103 -6.42 4.97 11.39
CA PHE A 103 -5.03 4.51 11.49
C PHE A 103 -4.14 5.49 12.28
N ALA A 104 -4.47 6.77 12.33
CA ALA A 104 -3.73 7.74 13.15
C ALA A 104 -3.79 7.44 14.64
N LEU A 105 -4.87 6.83 15.15
CA LEU A 105 -5.01 6.52 16.58
C LEU A 105 -3.94 5.56 17.12
N PRO A 106 -3.70 4.38 16.52
CA PRO A 106 -2.58 3.54 16.94
C PRO A 106 -1.22 4.24 16.77
N CYS A 107 -1.03 5.05 15.73
CA CYS A 107 0.21 5.84 15.58
C CYS A 107 0.39 6.87 16.70
N LEU A 108 -0.68 7.45 17.24
CA LEU A 108 -0.62 8.32 18.43
C LEU A 108 -0.24 7.52 19.68
N ALA A 109 -0.69 6.28 19.82
CA ALA A 109 -0.23 5.42 20.90
C ALA A 109 1.26 5.08 20.77
N ASP A 110 1.74 4.81 19.55
CA ASP A 110 3.17 4.60 19.29
C ASP A 110 4.00 5.86 19.60
N ALA A 111 3.47 7.06 19.31
CA ALA A 111 4.10 8.33 19.73
C ALA A 111 4.21 8.43 21.25
N ALA A 112 3.18 8.01 22.00
CA ALA A 112 3.24 7.98 23.46
C ALA A 112 4.27 6.97 23.97
N MET A 113 4.45 5.81 23.31
CA MET A 113 5.50 4.84 23.64
C MET A 113 6.91 5.41 23.42
N ILE A 114 7.13 6.17 22.32
CA ILE A 114 8.41 6.88 22.09
C ILE A 114 8.71 7.87 23.21
N LEU A 115 7.71 8.63 23.65
CA LEU A 115 7.87 9.56 24.76
C LEU A 115 8.14 8.83 26.09
N ALA A 116 7.44 7.72 26.34
CA ALA A 116 7.67 6.90 27.53
C ALA A 116 9.10 6.34 27.57
N LEU A 117 9.64 5.89 26.44
CA LEU A 117 11.02 5.40 26.33
C LEU A 117 12.04 6.47 26.76
N ARG A 118 11.78 7.73 26.41
CA ARG A 118 12.65 8.83 26.87
C ARG A 118 12.53 9.10 28.37
N LEU A 119 11.31 9.06 28.91
CA LEU A 119 11.06 9.32 30.34
C LEU A 119 11.66 8.24 31.24
N LEU A 120 11.76 6.99 30.74
CA LEU A 120 12.37 5.86 31.45
C LEU A 120 13.91 5.92 31.52
N GLY A 121 14.52 7.00 31.06
CA GLY A 121 15.94 7.28 31.31
C GLY A 121 16.90 6.74 30.26
N SER A 122 16.41 6.36 29.08
CA SER A 122 17.30 5.99 27.97
C SER A 122 17.94 7.26 27.40
N THR A 123 19.14 7.61 27.91
CA THR A 123 19.92 8.80 27.53
C THR A 123 20.38 8.83 26.08
N GLY A 124 20.24 7.70 25.35
CA GLY A 124 20.65 7.57 23.95
C GLY A 124 19.52 7.63 22.92
N THR A 125 18.26 7.90 23.32
CA THR A 125 17.14 7.96 22.36
C THR A 125 17.22 9.17 21.45
N ALA A 126 17.48 8.95 20.17
CA ALA A 126 17.36 9.98 19.14
C ALA A 126 15.86 10.23 18.84
N LEU A 127 15.22 11.11 19.61
CA LEU A 127 13.79 11.42 19.43
C LEU A 127 13.45 11.79 18.00
N ALA A 128 14.28 12.62 17.37
CA ALA A 128 14.05 13.07 16.01
C ALA A 128 14.00 11.88 15.01
N SER A 129 14.90 10.89 15.17
CA SER A 129 14.92 9.69 14.37
C SER A 129 13.66 8.83 14.59
N ASN A 130 13.26 8.61 15.85
CA ASN A 130 12.09 7.80 16.18
C ASN A 130 10.79 8.46 15.68
N PHE A 131 10.64 9.78 15.79
CA PHE A 131 9.48 10.49 15.21
C PHE A 131 9.52 10.53 13.68
N ALA A 132 10.69 10.61 13.05
CA ALA A 132 10.82 10.48 11.59
C ALA A 132 10.39 9.08 11.14
N SER A 133 10.77 8.03 11.85
CA SER A 133 10.35 6.65 11.59
C SER A 133 8.84 6.48 11.76
N LEU A 134 8.24 7.10 12.79
CA LEU A 134 6.79 7.09 12.99
C LEU A 134 6.04 7.79 11.86
N LEU A 135 6.55 8.93 11.38
CA LEU A 135 5.99 9.63 10.23
C LEU A 135 6.10 8.76 8.97
N GLY A 136 7.24 8.11 8.74
CA GLY A 136 7.41 7.15 7.65
C GLY A 136 6.43 5.98 7.72
N TYR A 137 6.19 5.45 8.92
CA TYR A 137 5.22 4.39 9.17
C TYR A 137 3.78 4.82 8.87
N TYR A 138 3.41 6.03 9.29
CA TYR A 138 2.10 6.60 8.97
C TYR A 138 1.90 6.81 7.47
N LEU A 139 2.91 7.34 6.77
CA LEU A 139 2.85 7.51 5.31
C LEU A 139 2.77 6.18 4.56
N LEU A 140 3.53 5.17 4.99
CA LEU A 140 3.42 3.80 4.47
C LEU A 140 2.00 3.26 4.62
N GLY A 141 1.41 3.39 5.82
CA GLY A 141 0.04 2.98 6.08
C GLY A 141 -0.97 3.71 5.21
N CYS A 142 -0.83 5.03 5.04
CA CYS A 142 -1.69 5.82 4.15
C CYS A 142 -1.60 5.35 2.69
N ALA A 143 -0.41 5.07 2.17
CA ALA A 143 -0.25 4.55 0.81
C ALA A 143 -0.83 3.13 0.65
N ALA A 144 -0.65 2.27 1.66
CA ALA A 144 -1.24 0.94 1.70
C ALA A 144 -2.78 0.98 1.76
N ILE A 145 -3.36 1.91 2.54
CA ILE A 145 -4.81 2.15 2.62
C ILE A 145 -5.35 2.56 1.23
N ALA A 146 -4.68 3.47 0.52
CA ALA A 146 -5.10 3.91 -0.81
C ALA A 146 -5.12 2.75 -1.82
N LEU A 147 -4.09 1.88 -1.81
CA LEU A 147 -4.03 0.68 -2.63
C LEU A 147 -5.19 -0.28 -2.31
N CYS A 148 -5.44 -0.57 -1.03
CA CYS A 148 -6.53 -1.46 -0.62
C CYS A 148 -7.91 -0.87 -0.88
N GLU A 149 -8.08 0.46 -0.80
CA GLU A 149 -9.32 1.14 -1.17
C GLU A 149 -9.61 0.99 -2.66
N TRP A 150 -8.60 1.16 -3.54
CA TRP A 150 -8.75 0.90 -4.96
C TRP A 150 -9.18 -0.55 -5.23
N ILE A 151 -8.52 -1.53 -4.59
CA ILE A 151 -8.86 -2.95 -4.73
C ILE A 151 -10.29 -3.23 -4.23
N SER A 152 -10.68 -2.65 -3.09
CA SER A 152 -12.05 -2.71 -2.57
C SER A 152 -13.07 -2.15 -3.58
N GLY A 153 -12.65 -1.16 -4.37
CA GLY A 153 -13.43 -0.62 -5.49
C GLY A 153 -13.64 -1.57 -6.66
N LEU A 154 -12.85 -2.63 -6.83
CA LEU A 154 -12.97 -3.57 -7.95
C LEU A 154 -13.95 -4.73 -7.67
N THR A 155 -14.22 -5.03 -6.40
CA THR A 155 -15.01 -6.20 -5.97
C THR A 155 -16.29 -5.79 -5.25
N GLU A 156 -17.29 -6.68 -5.23
CA GLU A 156 -18.54 -6.52 -4.46
C GLU A 156 -18.53 -7.33 -3.16
N ASN A 157 -17.58 -8.27 -3.04
CA ASN A 157 -17.46 -9.13 -1.88
C ASN A 157 -16.34 -8.61 -0.96
N GLN A 158 -16.69 -8.31 0.30
CA GLN A 158 -15.76 -7.78 1.30
C GLN A 158 -14.58 -8.74 1.57
N ILE A 159 -14.85 -10.06 1.62
CA ILE A 159 -13.82 -11.07 1.89
C ILE A 159 -12.84 -11.13 0.72
N VAL A 160 -13.33 -11.10 -0.52
CA VAL A 160 -12.48 -11.09 -1.72
C VAL A 160 -11.64 -9.80 -1.76
N ALA A 161 -12.22 -8.65 -1.39
CA ALA A 161 -11.47 -7.39 -1.28
C ALA A 161 -10.32 -7.49 -0.26
N ALA A 162 -10.57 -8.08 0.91
CA ALA A 162 -9.55 -8.28 1.94
C ALA A 162 -8.43 -9.22 1.47
N VAL A 163 -8.78 -10.34 0.85
CA VAL A 163 -7.81 -11.32 0.35
C VAL A 163 -6.95 -10.73 -0.77
N LEU A 164 -7.56 -10.05 -1.73
CA LEU A 164 -6.83 -9.38 -2.81
C LEU A 164 -5.95 -8.23 -2.29
N GLY A 165 -6.44 -7.45 -1.32
CA GLY A 165 -5.66 -6.41 -0.65
C GLY A 165 -4.46 -6.98 0.09
N PHE A 166 -4.66 -8.06 0.85
CA PHE A 166 -3.58 -8.78 1.51
C PHE A 166 -2.55 -9.32 0.51
N ALA A 167 -2.99 -9.98 -0.57
CA ALA A 167 -2.11 -10.49 -1.60
C ALA A 167 -1.28 -9.38 -2.27
N ALA A 168 -1.90 -8.22 -2.58
CA ALA A 168 -1.22 -7.10 -3.18
C ALA A 168 -0.17 -6.49 -2.23
N LEU A 169 -0.50 -6.30 -0.94
CA LEU A 169 0.45 -5.82 0.06
C LEU A 169 1.56 -6.84 0.34
N LEU A 170 1.24 -8.13 0.36
CA LEU A 170 2.23 -9.19 0.52
C LEU A 170 3.23 -9.20 -0.66
N LEU A 171 2.74 -9.06 -1.89
CA LEU A 171 3.60 -8.91 -3.06
C LEU A 171 4.50 -7.67 -2.92
N ALA A 172 3.95 -6.52 -2.53
CA ALA A 172 4.73 -5.30 -2.30
C ALA A 172 5.78 -5.47 -1.19
N PHE A 173 5.47 -6.23 -0.14
CA PHE A 173 6.39 -6.56 0.95
C PHE A 173 7.52 -7.49 0.51
N LEU A 174 7.22 -8.48 -0.33
CA LEU A 174 8.21 -9.44 -0.84
C LEU A 174 9.07 -8.88 -1.99
N MET A 175 8.71 -7.73 -2.58
CA MET A 175 9.44 -7.13 -3.72
C MET A 175 10.94 -6.92 -3.47
N PRO A 176 11.43 -6.45 -2.30
CA PRO A 176 12.87 -6.33 -2.06
C PRO A 176 13.59 -7.67 -2.16
N SER A 177 13.01 -8.74 -1.61
CA SER A 177 13.54 -10.09 -1.67
C SER A 177 13.53 -10.66 -3.10
N LEU A 178 12.45 -10.43 -3.84
CA LEU A 178 12.37 -10.78 -5.26
C LEU A 178 13.41 -10.02 -6.07
N ARG A 179 13.61 -8.72 -5.81
CA ARG A 179 14.64 -7.92 -6.47
C ARG A 179 16.03 -8.52 -6.28
N SER A 180 16.38 -8.98 -5.07
CA SER A 180 17.68 -9.59 -4.78
C SER A 180 17.89 -10.91 -5.54
N LEU A 181 16.84 -11.71 -5.71
CA LEU A 181 16.87 -12.94 -6.50
C LEU A 181 17.02 -12.68 -8.01
N PHE A 182 16.38 -11.64 -8.51
CA PHE A 182 16.37 -11.33 -9.95
C PHE A 182 17.52 -10.40 -10.36
N SER A 183 18.13 -9.66 -9.45
CA SER A 183 19.30 -8.81 -9.75
C SER A 183 20.56 -9.61 -10.10
N ALA A 184 20.58 -10.90 -9.82
CA ALA A 184 21.72 -11.80 -10.08
C ALA A 184 21.91 -12.16 -11.57
N GLY A 185 20.98 -11.82 -12.48
CA GLY A 185 21.16 -12.14 -13.89
C GLY A 185 20.28 -11.34 -14.85
N SER A 186 20.90 -10.84 -15.92
CA SER A 186 20.23 -10.19 -17.04
C SER A 186 19.18 -11.09 -17.72
N ALA A 187 19.34 -12.40 -17.64
CA ALA A 187 18.39 -13.39 -18.15
C ALA A 187 17.04 -13.36 -17.42
N ALA A 188 17.00 -13.09 -16.11
CA ALA A 188 15.75 -13.02 -15.34
C ALA A 188 14.89 -11.83 -15.79
N ALA A 189 15.51 -10.66 -16.02
CA ALA A 189 14.83 -9.50 -16.57
C ALA A 189 14.20 -9.81 -17.94
N LEU A 190 14.92 -10.50 -18.81
CA LEU A 190 14.43 -10.92 -20.13
C LEU A 190 13.20 -11.82 -20.00
N VAL A 191 13.24 -12.85 -19.14
CA VAL A 191 12.12 -13.79 -18.94
C VAL A 191 10.87 -13.04 -18.42
N ILE A 192 11.03 -12.12 -17.49
CA ILE A 192 9.89 -11.40 -16.91
C ILE A 192 9.27 -10.42 -17.92
N PHE A 193 10.09 -9.66 -18.65
CA PHE A 193 9.57 -8.77 -19.69
C PHE A 193 8.89 -9.54 -20.82
N THR A 194 9.40 -10.73 -21.20
CA THR A 194 8.74 -11.58 -22.20
C THR A 194 7.42 -12.15 -21.68
N LEU A 195 7.32 -12.54 -20.41
CA LEU A 195 6.07 -12.96 -19.77
C LEU A 195 5.06 -11.81 -19.68
N LEU A 196 5.49 -10.61 -19.33
CA LEU A 196 4.61 -9.42 -19.33
C LEU A 196 4.12 -9.08 -20.74
N ALA A 197 4.99 -9.17 -21.75
CA ALA A 197 4.63 -8.98 -23.14
C ALA A 197 3.64 -10.05 -23.61
N ALA A 198 3.82 -11.32 -23.20
CA ALA A 198 2.87 -12.39 -23.46
C ALA A 198 1.51 -12.13 -22.81
N ALA A 199 1.47 -11.74 -21.54
CA ALA A 199 0.24 -11.41 -20.86
C ALA A 199 -0.49 -10.23 -21.51
N ALA A 200 0.23 -9.15 -21.86
CA ALA A 200 -0.33 -7.99 -22.54
C ALA A 200 -0.89 -8.35 -23.92
N SER A 201 -0.18 -9.18 -24.68
CA SER A 201 -0.62 -9.64 -26.01
C SER A 201 -1.85 -10.54 -25.95
N VAL A 202 -1.94 -11.44 -24.96
CA VAL A 202 -3.14 -12.26 -24.70
C VAL A 202 -4.32 -11.38 -24.34
N LEU A 203 -4.16 -10.43 -23.43
CA LEU A 203 -5.22 -9.48 -23.04
C LEU A 203 -5.69 -8.64 -24.24
N ALA A 204 -4.78 -8.15 -25.07
CA ALA A 204 -5.11 -7.40 -26.28
C ALA A 204 -5.84 -8.29 -27.31
N GLY A 205 -5.40 -9.55 -27.50
CA GLY A 205 -6.05 -10.53 -28.37
C GLY A 205 -7.47 -10.87 -27.91
N LEU A 206 -7.67 -11.07 -26.62
CA LEU A 206 -9.00 -11.33 -26.04
C LEU A 206 -9.93 -10.11 -26.20
N ARG A 207 -9.40 -8.89 -26.01
CA ARG A 207 -10.19 -7.66 -26.12
C ARG A 207 -10.56 -7.33 -27.56
N SER A 208 -9.68 -7.63 -28.53
CA SER A 208 -9.89 -7.39 -29.98
C SER A 208 -10.60 -8.56 -30.67
N ARG A 209 -10.87 -9.65 -29.97
CA ARG A 209 -11.44 -10.92 -30.52
C ARG A 209 -10.68 -11.44 -31.75
N SER A 210 -9.38 -11.09 -31.91
CA SER A 210 -8.52 -11.55 -33.00
C SER A 210 -7.23 -12.17 -32.47
N LEU A 211 -7.08 -13.46 -32.63
CA LEU A 211 -5.86 -14.20 -32.26
C LEU A 211 -4.64 -13.71 -33.06
N THR A 212 -4.82 -13.32 -34.31
CA THR A 212 -3.73 -12.81 -35.17
C THR A 212 -3.12 -11.54 -34.64
N LEU A 213 -3.93 -10.57 -34.14
CA LEU A 213 -3.45 -9.35 -33.50
C LEU A 213 -2.63 -9.65 -32.24
N GLY A 214 -3.08 -10.59 -31.39
CA GLY A 214 -2.33 -11.01 -30.22
C GLY A 214 -0.97 -11.61 -30.57
N CYS A 215 -0.91 -12.52 -31.55
CA CYS A 215 0.34 -13.15 -31.99
C CYS A 215 1.33 -12.15 -32.60
N VAL A 216 0.85 -11.22 -33.44
CA VAL A 216 1.70 -10.19 -34.04
C VAL A 216 2.24 -9.24 -32.98
N LEU A 217 1.40 -8.81 -32.04
CA LEU A 217 1.82 -7.92 -30.94
C LEU A 217 2.86 -8.61 -30.04
N PHE A 218 2.69 -9.89 -29.74
CA PHE A 218 3.67 -10.68 -28.99
C PHE A 218 5.00 -10.78 -29.75
N ALA A 219 4.98 -11.11 -31.04
CA ALA A 219 6.20 -11.22 -31.86
C ALA A 219 6.98 -9.89 -31.92
N VAL A 220 6.28 -8.77 -32.11
CA VAL A 220 6.89 -7.44 -32.13
C VAL A 220 7.50 -7.05 -30.78
N LEU A 221 6.76 -7.27 -29.69
CA LEU A 221 7.26 -6.98 -28.33
C LEU A 221 8.44 -7.89 -27.96
N ALA A 222 8.34 -9.20 -28.22
CA ALA A 222 9.42 -10.14 -27.95
C ALA A 222 10.67 -9.84 -28.77
N ALA A 223 10.53 -9.49 -30.05
CA ALA A 223 11.64 -9.06 -30.89
C ALA A 223 12.27 -7.75 -30.39
N GLY A 224 11.46 -6.78 -29.99
CA GLY A 224 11.95 -5.51 -29.38
C GLY A 224 12.72 -5.73 -28.09
N ILE A 225 12.18 -6.58 -27.18
CA ILE A 225 12.84 -6.90 -25.90
C ILE A 225 14.14 -7.68 -26.14
N SER A 226 14.18 -8.65 -27.06
CA SER A 226 15.39 -9.42 -27.39
C SER A 226 16.45 -8.53 -28.07
N ALA A 227 16.05 -7.63 -28.94
CA ALA A 227 16.95 -6.65 -29.56
C ALA A 227 17.56 -5.71 -28.53
N LEU A 228 16.75 -5.15 -27.61
CA LEU A 228 17.23 -4.32 -26.50
C LEU A 228 18.18 -5.09 -25.58
N PHE A 229 17.93 -6.37 -25.33
CA PHE A 229 18.81 -7.22 -24.56
C PHE A 229 20.18 -7.41 -25.21
N LEU A 230 20.22 -7.64 -26.53
CA LEU A 230 21.46 -7.84 -27.27
C LEU A 230 22.29 -6.55 -27.38
N PHE A 231 21.62 -5.40 -27.60
CA PHE A 231 22.33 -4.13 -27.81
C PHE A 231 22.63 -3.36 -26.55
N ARG A 232 21.79 -3.47 -25.48
CA ARG A 232 21.92 -2.73 -24.22
C ARG A 232 21.31 -3.48 -23.03
N SER A 233 21.91 -4.60 -22.63
CA SER A 233 21.47 -5.38 -21.46
C SER A 233 21.36 -4.54 -20.17
N GLY A 234 22.24 -3.55 -19.98
CA GLY A 234 22.22 -2.67 -18.82
C GLY A 234 20.98 -1.75 -18.73
N TRP A 235 20.36 -1.39 -19.86
CA TRP A 235 19.14 -0.59 -19.86
C TRP A 235 17.93 -1.41 -19.42
N LEU A 236 17.86 -2.66 -19.86
CA LEU A 236 16.76 -3.56 -19.51
C LEU A 236 16.80 -3.90 -18.03
N THR A 237 17.98 -4.18 -17.48
CA THR A 237 18.16 -4.45 -16.05
C THR A 237 17.89 -3.19 -15.21
N GLY A 238 18.31 -2.01 -15.68
CA GLY A 238 18.04 -0.73 -15.04
C GLY A 238 16.55 -0.38 -15.02
N ALA A 239 15.85 -0.54 -16.14
CA ALA A 239 14.41 -0.31 -16.23
C ALA A 239 13.64 -1.32 -15.35
N PHE A 240 14.05 -2.59 -15.35
CA PHE A 240 13.45 -3.61 -14.50
C PHE A 240 13.63 -3.32 -13.01
N SER A 241 14.85 -2.96 -12.58
CA SER A 241 15.09 -2.59 -11.20
C SER A 241 14.31 -1.34 -10.78
N ALA A 242 14.16 -0.34 -11.66
CA ALA A 242 13.38 0.86 -11.40
C ALA A 242 11.88 0.56 -11.26
N VAL A 243 11.31 -0.33 -12.09
CA VAL A 243 9.92 -0.76 -11.96
C VAL A 243 9.69 -1.53 -10.68
N LEU A 244 10.60 -2.46 -10.34
CA LEU A 244 10.51 -3.19 -9.07
C LEU A 244 10.64 -2.25 -7.87
N GLU A 245 11.52 -1.25 -7.94
CA GLU A 245 11.68 -0.24 -6.88
C GLU A 245 10.43 0.64 -6.75
N ALA A 246 9.79 0.99 -7.87
CA ALA A 246 8.54 1.75 -7.87
C ALA A 246 7.36 0.95 -7.30
N LEU A 247 7.36 -0.38 -7.39
CA LEU A 247 6.35 -1.26 -6.79
C LEU A 247 6.66 -1.62 -5.33
N CYS A 248 7.87 -1.32 -4.85
CA CYS A 248 8.35 -1.64 -3.51
C CYS A 248 7.83 -0.63 -2.49
N LEU A 249 6.60 -0.84 -1.98
CA LEU A 249 5.97 0.09 -1.04
C LEU A 249 6.73 0.16 0.30
N PHE A 250 7.38 -0.92 0.72
CA PHE A 250 8.05 -1.02 2.02
C PHE A 250 9.51 -0.55 2.00
N ALA A 251 10.19 -0.57 0.85
CA ALA A 251 11.60 -0.17 0.77
C ALA A 251 11.90 1.31 1.15
N PRO A 252 11.06 2.31 0.78
CA PRO A 252 11.30 3.67 1.23
C PRO A 252 11.17 3.86 2.74
N PHE A 253 10.43 2.98 3.44
CA PHE A 253 10.29 3.00 4.89
C PHE A 253 11.59 2.67 5.61
N GLU A 254 12.41 1.76 5.07
CA GLU A 254 13.71 1.40 5.64
C GLU A 254 14.64 2.62 5.78
N ARG A 255 14.52 3.62 4.90
CA ARG A 255 15.31 4.85 4.99
C ARG A 255 14.97 5.66 6.24
N PHE A 256 13.67 5.73 6.59
CA PHE A 256 13.23 6.40 7.81
C PHE A 256 13.68 5.64 9.06
N VAL A 257 13.60 4.32 9.03
CA VAL A 257 14.03 3.44 10.12
C VAL A 257 15.52 3.58 10.38
N ASN A 258 16.34 3.74 9.34
CA ASN A 258 17.79 3.98 9.45
C ASN A 258 18.15 5.43 9.87
N GLY A 259 17.18 6.20 10.37
CA GLY A 259 17.40 7.54 10.91
C GLY A 259 17.57 8.66 9.87
N SER A 260 17.37 8.36 8.57
CA SER A 260 17.48 9.35 7.51
C SER A 260 16.11 9.85 7.08
N PHE A 261 15.80 11.13 7.35
CA PHE A 261 14.61 11.75 6.81
C PHE A 261 14.77 11.97 5.30
N SER A 262 14.03 11.21 4.51
CA SER A 262 14.08 11.26 3.05
C SER A 262 12.84 11.92 2.46
N VAL A 263 12.98 13.14 1.94
CA VAL A 263 11.92 13.84 1.21
C VAL A 263 11.46 13.03 -0.01
N GLN A 264 12.39 12.30 -0.66
CA GLN A 264 12.07 11.42 -1.78
C GLN A 264 11.05 10.35 -1.40
N ALA A 265 11.17 9.74 -0.22
CA ALA A 265 10.23 8.74 0.26
C ALA A 265 8.86 9.35 0.59
N VAL A 266 8.81 10.58 1.13
CA VAL A 266 7.54 11.30 1.34
C VAL A 266 6.82 11.54 0.01
N VAL A 267 7.54 12.06 -0.99
CA VAL A 267 6.97 12.32 -2.33
C VAL A 267 6.49 11.01 -2.96
N TYR A 268 7.25 9.93 -2.80
CA TYR A 268 6.86 8.59 -3.29
C TYR A 268 5.53 8.14 -2.68
N TYR A 269 5.37 8.20 -1.35
CA TYR A 269 4.12 7.77 -0.70
C TYR A 269 2.93 8.63 -1.09
N LEU A 270 3.11 9.94 -1.19
CA LEU A 270 2.04 10.85 -1.61
C LEU A 270 1.64 10.61 -3.08
N SER A 271 2.62 10.38 -3.96
CA SER A 271 2.34 10.08 -5.37
C SER A 271 1.67 8.71 -5.54
N ALA A 272 2.12 7.69 -4.81
CA ALA A 272 1.50 6.36 -4.82
C ALA A 272 0.06 6.41 -4.32
N ALA A 273 -0.20 7.08 -3.19
CA ALA A 273 -1.55 7.28 -2.67
C ALA A 273 -2.43 8.03 -3.68
N GLY A 274 -1.94 9.13 -4.26
CA GLY A 274 -2.66 9.90 -5.28
C GLY A 274 -3.03 9.07 -6.50
N LEU A 275 -2.10 8.22 -6.98
CA LEU A 275 -2.33 7.34 -8.12
C LEU A 275 -3.41 6.29 -7.85
N PHE A 276 -3.37 5.62 -6.70
CA PHE A 276 -4.39 4.62 -6.35
C PHE A 276 -5.76 5.24 -6.10
N LEU A 277 -5.81 6.42 -5.48
CA LEU A 277 -7.06 7.18 -5.30
C LEU A 277 -7.62 7.65 -6.65
N PHE A 278 -6.76 8.03 -7.59
CA PHE A 278 -7.19 8.34 -8.96
C PHE A 278 -7.85 7.13 -9.61
N PHE A 279 -7.24 5.96 -9.54
CA PHE A 279 -7.84 4.74 -10.09
C PHE A 279 -9.14 4.35 -9.38
N ALA A 280 -9.22 4.53 -8.06
CA ALA A 280 -10.45 4.29 -7.30
C ALA A 280 -11.59 5.24 -7.75
N ALA A 281 -11.28 6.51 -7.92
CA ALA A 281 -12.25 7.51 -8.39
C ALA A 281 -12.72 7.23 -9.82
N GLN A 282 -11.80 6.92 -10.74
CA GLN A 282 -12.14 6.53 -12.12
C GLN A 282 -13.01 5.26 -12.18
N GLY A 283 -12.70 4.28 -11.32
CA GLY A 283 -13.50 3.06 -11.19
C GLY A 283 -14.93 3.33 -10.72
N LEU A 284 -15.09 4.28 -9.80
CA LEU A 284 -16.41 4.70 -9.32
C LEU A 284 -17.18 5.53 -10.37
N GLU A 285 -16.48 6.43 -11.07
CA GLU A 285 -17.07 7.29 -12.10
C GLU A 285 -17.56 6.48 -13.31
N LYS A 286 -16.79 5.49 -13.76
CA LYS A 286 -17.20 4.57 -14.84
C LYS A 286 -18.51 3.86 -14.54
N ARG A 287 -18.77 3.51 -13.28
CA ARG A 287 -20.03 2.86 -12.86
C ARG A 287 -21.22 3.80 -12.78
N ARG A 288 -21.00 5.10 -12.66
CA ARG A 288 -22.05 6.12 -12.67
C ARG A 288 -22.71 6.26 -14.05
N TRP A 289 -22.02 5.82 -15.11
CA TRP A 289 -22.45 5.93 -16.50
C TRP A 289 -23.00 4.62 -17.10
N ILE A 290 -22.94 3.53 -16.34
CA ILE A 290 -23.50 2.21 -16.69
C ILE A 290 -24.75 1.94 -15.86
#